data_b205140ba6c7500b4cef133302f8edbc
#
_entry.id   b205140ba6c7500b4cef133302f8edbc
#
_cell.length_a   1.000
_cell.length_b   1.000
_cell.length_c   1.000
_cell.angle_alpha   90.00
_cell.angle_beta   90.00
_cell.angle_gamma   90.00
#
_symmetry.space_group_name_H-M   'P 1'
#
loop_
_entity.id
_entity.type
_entity.pdbx_description
1 polymer ?
#
loop_
_entity_poly.entity_id
_entity_poly.type
_entity_poly.pdbx_seq_one_letter_code
_entity_poly.pdbx_strand_id
1 'polypeptide(L)'
;NGVALRFFFFLTHTHHPVHWGKFVVVFLITLGIFGTVFYVSNTLTSRKLSELSTIENNISIDLLSSETQYALLGELDCDQITSTFLSDQLNDLSQRIEYLEGSAGHSEQLTLLKKQYSLLEIKDYLLMKEVTNRCGQQSVFILYFYTTSENCSECVKQGYVLTDLREKYPSLRVYSFDYGLNLPAIETLIKIYGIEDTKLPALVSNRKVYTGFRSVEEIEKLIPSLKATSKKNSVKSIGE
;
A
#
# COMPACT_ATOMS: atom_id res chain seq x y z
N ASN A 1 -28.50 42.87 -24.76
CA ASN A 1 -27.95 43.22 -26.06
C ASN A 1 -27.53 44.69 -26.11
N GLY A 2 -26.43 45.14 -25.48
CA GLY A 2 -26.10 46.56 -25.48
C GLY A 2 -24.74 46.90 -24.79
N VAL A 3 -23.97 45.93 -24.34
CA VAL A 3 -22.74 46.20 -23.59
C VAL A 3 -21.46 45.91 -24.41
N ALA A 4 -21.56 45.12 -25.47
CA ALA A 4 -20.41 44.75 -26.30
C ALA A 4 -19.97 45.80 -27.33
N LEU A 5 -20.76 46.85 -27.55
CA LEU A 5 -20.47 47.86 -28.58
C LEU A 5 -19.82 49.16 -28.08
N ARG A 6 -19.57 49.29 -26.77
CA ARG A 6 -18.95 50.50 -26.20
C ARG A 6 -17.44 50.40 -25.92
N PHE A 7 -16.85 49.24 -26.09
CA PHE A 7 -15.40 49.06 -25.87
C PHE A 7 -14.54 49.27 -27.12
N PHE A 8 -15.17 49.41 -28.29
CA PHE A 8 -14.43 49.55 -29.57
C PHE A 8 -14.24 50.97 -30.07
N PHE A 9 -14.73 52.02 -29.35
CA PHE A 9 -14.73 53.39 -29.84
C PHE A 9 -13.78 54.33 -29.15
N PHE A 10 -12.80 53.85 -28.36
CA PHE A 10 -11.83 54.72 -27.68
C PHE A 10 -10.42 54.60 -28.27
N LEU A 11 -10.28 54.15 -29.50
CA LEU A 11 -9.02 54.14 -30.25
C LEU A 11 -9.01 55.26 -31.31
N THR A 12 -9.34 56.50 -30.91
CA THR A 12 -9.09 57.68 -31.76
C THR A 12 -7.74 58.30 -31.40
N HIS A 13 -6.77 57.96 -32.22
CA HIS A 13 -5.79 58.79 -32.87
C HIS A 13 -5.38 60.08 -32.14
N THR A 14 -4.42 60.00 -31.22
CA THR A 14 -3.57 61.12 -30.92
C THR A 14 -2.16 60.81 -31.39
N HIS A 15 -1.73 61.52 -32.44
CA HIS A 15 -0.35 61.58 -32.90
C HIS A 15 0.56 62.21 -31.81
N HIS A 16 0.90 61.43 -30.79
CA HIS A 16 2.00 61.77 -29.93
C HIS A 16 3.31 61.23 -30.55
N PRO A 17 4.40 61.96 -30.50
CA PRO A 17 5.72 61.45 -30.94
C PRO A 17 5.98 60.18 -30.15
N VAL A 18 6.02 59.07 -30.87
CA VAL A 18 6.18 57.74 -30.32
C VAL A 18 7.58 57.71 -29.71
N HIS A 19 7.69 57.87 -28.39
CA HIS A 19 8.92 57.64 -27.64
C HIS A 19 9.27 56.16 -27.66
N TRP A 20 9.94 55.73 -28.70
CA TRP A 20 10.34 54.33 -28.94
C TRP A 20 11.03 53.72 -27.70
N GLY A 21 11.73 54.53 -26.93
CA GLY A 21 12.32 54.10 -25.67
C GLY A 21 11.33 53.55 -24.65
N LYS A 22 10.11 54.07 -24.55
CA LYS A 22 9.09 53.56 -23.63
C LYS A 22 8.62 52.16 -24.04
N PHE A 23 8.47 51.87 -25.32
CA PHE A 23 8.08 50.54 -25.82
C PHE A 23 9.17 49.53 -25.61
N VAL A 24 10.44 49.92 -25.81
CA VAL A 24 11.62 49.08 -25.54
C VAL A 24 11.67 48.70 -24.05
N VAL A 25 11.48 49.67 -23.15
CA VAL A 25 11.46 49.41 -21.69
C VAL A 25 10.33 48.44 -21.31
N VAL A 26 9.11 48.65 -21.80
CA VAL A 26 7.97 47.76 -21.55
C VAL A 26 8.24 46.34 -22.08
N PHE A 27 8.79 46.25 -23.27
CA PHE A 27 9.16 44.95 -23.89
C PHE A 27 10.21 44.21 -23.05
N LEU A 28 11.25 44.91 -22.57
CA LEU A 28 12.29 44.30 -21.71
C LEU A 28 11.73 43.87 -20.37
N ILE A 29 10.84 44.63 -19.76
CA ILE A 29 10.16 44.22 -18.50
C ILE A 29 9.31 42.97 -18.73
N THR A 30 8.52 42.97 -19.81
CA THR A 30 7.67 41.82 -20.17
C THR A 30 8.52 40.56 -20.41
N LEU A 31 9.60 40.72 -21.18
CA LEU A 31 10.54 39.62 -21.49
C LEU A 31 11.21 39.09 -20.20
N GLY A 32 11.55 39.98 -19.27
CA GLY A 32 12.09 39.62 -17.97
C GLY A 32 11.11 38.79 -17.13
N ILE A 33 9.82 39.22 -17.08
CA ILE A 33 8.77 38.49 -16.35
C ILE A 33 8.53 37.11 -16.98
N PHE A 34 8.38 37.02 -18.29
CA PHE A 34 8.23 35.74 -18.98
C PHE A 34 9.44 34.83 -18.80
N GLY A 35 10.64 35.37 -18.89
CA GLY A 35 11.90 34.65 -18.67
C GLY A 35 11.99 34.07 -17.25
N THR A 36 11.63 34.84 -16.24
CA THR A 36 11.65 34.36 -14.85
C THR A 36 10.59 33.29 -14.60
N VAL A 37 9.37 33.48 -15.10
CA VAL A 37 8.27 32.47 -14.97
C VAL A 37 8.68 31.19 -15.68
N PHE A 38 9.21 31.28 -16.90
CA PHE A 38 9.65 30.11 -17.65
C PHE A 38 10.80 29.36 -16.96
N TYR A 39 11.78 30.09 -16.44
CA TYR A 39 12.91 29.53 -15.68
C TYR A 39 12.45 28.80 -14.42
N VAL A 40 11.58 29.44 -13.61
CA VAL A 40 11.02 28.85 -12.38
C VAL A 40 10.17 27.63 -12.71
N SER A 41 9.28 27.73 -13.71
CA SER A 41 8.42 26.61 -14.13
C SER A 41 9.25 25.40 -14.59
N ASN A 42 10.27 25.63 -15.42
CA ASN A 42 11.14 24.56 -15.91
C ASN A 42 11.94 23.89 -14.77
N THR A 43 12.46 24.71 -13.83
CA THR A 43 13.26 24.20 -12.70
C THR A 43 12.40 23.39 -11.72
N LEU A 44 11.17 23.84 -11.44
CA LEU A 44 10.22 23.13 -10.57
C LEU A 44 9.77 21.83 -11.21
N THR A 45 9.46 21.82 -12.49
CA THR A 45 9.05 20.62 -13.24
C THR A 45 10.18 19.58 -13.27
N SER A 46 11.41 20.02 -13.53
CA SER A 46 12.58 19.11 -13.56
C SER A 46 12.85 18.48 -12.20
N ARG A 47 12.70 19.22 -11.10
CA ARG A 47 12.86 18.69 -9.73
C ARG A 47 11.78 17.67 -9.39
N LYS A 48 10.51 17.94 -9.71
CA LYS A 48 9.42 16.99 -9.47
C LYS A 48 9.57 15.71 -10.29
N LEU A 49 9.98 15.81 -11.54
CA LEU A 49 10.21 14.64 -12.40
C LEU A 49 11.40 13.80 -11.91
N SER A 50 12.49 14.42 -11.45
CA SER A 50 13.64 13.67 -10.92
C SER A 50 13.31 12.98 -9.58
N GLU A 51 12.52 13.61 -8.73
CA GLU A 51 12.08 13.05 -7.46
C GLU A 51 11.14 11.84 -7.68
N LEU A 52 10.17 11.96 -8.59
CA LEU A 52 9.28 10.85 -8.98
C LEU A 52 10.05 9.69 -9.60
N SER A 53 10.99 9.96 -10.51
CA SER A 53 11.79 8.90 -11.14
C SER A 53 12.72 8.20 -10.13
N THR A 54 13.21 8.90 -9.13
CA THR A 54 14.03 8.30 -8.06
C THR A 54 13.18 7.40 -7.16
N ILE A 55 11.97 7.82 -6.82
CA ILE A 55 11.02 7.00 -6.04
C ILE A 55 10.63 5.75 -6.82
N GLU A 56 10.30 5.88 -8.09
CA GLU A 56 9.91 4.76 -8.96
C GLU A 56 11.04 3.74 -9.13
N ASN A 57 12.28 4.22 -9.33
CA ASN A 57 13.45 3.36 -9.43
C ASN A 57 13.75 2.64 -8.11
N ASN A 58 13.66 3.32 -6.97
CA ASN A 58 13.89 2.71 -5.66
C ASN A 58 12.85 1.62 -5.38
N ILE A 59 11.57 1.87 -5.66
CA ILE A 59 10.51 0.87 -5.50
C ILE A 59 10.74 -0.33 -6.41
N SER A 60 11.17 -0.12 -7.64
CA SER A 60 11.47 -1.20 -8.59
C SER A 60 12.64 -2.05 -8.11
N ILE A 61 13.71 -1.44 -7.60
CA ILE A 61 14.86 -2.14 -7.03
C ILE A 61 14.47 -2.91 -5.78
N ASP A 62 13.69 -2.31 -4.88
CA ASP A 62 13.24 -2.95 -3.65
C ASP A 62 12.34 -4.16 -3.95
N LEU A 63 11.44 -4.04 -4.94
CA LEU A 63 10.61 -5.15 -5.39
C LEU A 63 11.46 -6.28 -6.00
N LEU A 64 12.40 -5.96 -6.87
CA LEU A 64 13.29 -6.95 -7.50
C LEU A 64 14.22 -7.60 -6.47
N SER A 65 14.74 -6.82 -5.53
CA SER A 65 15.54 -7.32 -4.39
C SER A 65 14.72 -8.29 -3.54
N SER A 66 13.50 -7.91 -3.18
CA SER A 66 12.59 -8.80 -2.46
C SER A 66 12.31 -10.08 -3.25
N GLU A 67 12.06 -9.98 -4.55
CA GLU A 67 11.82 -11.15 -5.41
C GLU A 67 13.00 -12.10 -5.43
N THR A 68 14.22 -11.56 -5.55
CA THR A 68 15.45 -12.35 -5.51
C THR A 68 15.64 -13.01 -4.13
N GLN A 69 15.36 -12.28 -3.05
CA GLN A 69 15.44 -12.83 -1.68
C GLN A 69 14.42 -13.95 -1.46
N TYR A 70 13.18 -13.81 -1.96
CA TYR A 70 12.19 -14.88 -1.90
C TYR A 70 12.64 -16.14 -2.67
N ALA A 71 13.22 -15.97 -3.86
CA ALA A 71 13.76 -17.07 -4.63
C ALA A 71 14.90 -17.77 -3.86
N LEU A 72 15.81 -17.00 -3.27
CA LEU A 72 16.90 -17.55 -2.45
C LEU A 72 16.40 -18.30 -1.20
N LEU A 73 15.41 -17.75 -0.50
CA LEU A 73 14.80 -18.41 0.66
C LEU A 73 14.09 -19.72 0.24
N GLY A 74 13.55 -19.77 -0.97
CA GLY A 74 12.98 -20.98 -1.54
C GLY A 74 13.99 -22.10 -1.75
N GLU A 75 15.30 -21.80 -1.90
CA GLU A 75 16.37 -22.77 -2.10
C GLU A 75 17.00 -23.24 -0.77
N LEU A 76 16.74 -22.56 0.37
CA LEU A 76 17.32 -22.89 1.66
C LEU A 76 16.76 -24.20 2.23
N ASP A 77 17.59 -24.88 3.03
CA ASP A 77 17.17 -26.03 3.82
C ASP A 77 16.22 -25.60 4.97
N CYS A 78 15.35 -26.52 5.36
CA CYS A 78 14.26 -26.23 6.31
C CYS A 78 14.71 -25.72 7.68
N ASP A 79 15.91 -26.08 8.12
CA ASP A 79 16.53 -25.62 9.37
C ASP A 79 17.15 -24.21 9.27
N GLN A 80 17.41 -23.74 8.06
CA GLN A 80 17.98 -22.43 7.78
C GLN A 80 16.93 -21.35 7.54
N ILE A 81 15.67 -21.72 7.33
CA ILE A 81 14.59 -20.77 7.10
C ILE A 81 14.19 -20.09 8.41
N THR A 82 14.89 -19.01 8.71
CA THR A 82 14.52 -18.09 9.79
C THR A 82 13.59 -17.02 9.26
N SER A 83 12.44 -16.86 9.92
CA SER A 83 11.38 -15.91 9.54
C SER A 83 11.76 -14.42 9.66
N THR A 84 12.97 -14.09 10.09
CA THR A 84 13.37 -12.77 10.57
C THR A 84 13.41 -11.70 9.49
N PHE A 85 14.01 -11.97 8.33
CA PHE A 85 14.29 -10.91 7.35
C PHE A 85 13.01 -10.30 6.72
N LEU A 86 12.06 -11.15 6.32
CA LEU A 86 10.80 -10.69 5.72
C LEU A 86 9.87 -10.06 6.74
N SER A 87 9.86 -10.61 7.95
CA SER A 87 9.12 -10.03 9.07
C SER A 87 9.61 -8.63 9.41
N ASP A 88 10.91 -8.37 9.31
CA ASP A 88 11.49 -7.05 9.59
C ASP A 88 11.10 -6.03 8.51
N GLN A 89 11.11 -6.42 7.23
CA GLN A 89 10.65 -5.54 6.14
C GLN A 89 9.16 -5.20 6.25
N LEU A 90 8.32 -6.20 6.52
CA LEU A 90 6.89 -5.99 6.71
C LEU A 90 6.62 -5.10 7.93
N ASN A 91 7.37 -5.27 9.00
CA ASN A 91 7.24 -4.46 10.21
C ASN A 91 7.66 -2.99 9.97
N ASP A 92 8.78 -2.74 9.28
CA ASP A 92 9.21 -1.38 8.91
C ASP A 92 8.15 -0.67 8.04
N LEU A 93 7.63 -1.36 7.03
CA LEU A 93 6.58 -0.80 6.17
C LEU A 93 5.28 -0.54 6.93
N SER A 94 4.87 -1.45 7.82
CA SER A 94 3.65 -1.25 8.62
C SER A 94 3.76 -0.03 9.55
N GLN A 95 4.91 0.18 10.18
CA GLN A 95 5.15 1.37 11.01
C GLN A 95 5.12 2.67 10.20
N ARG A 96 5.68 2.67 8.99
CA ARG A 96 5.61 3.83 8.09
C ARG A 96 4.19 4.13 7.65
N ILE A 97 3.40 3.10 7.34
CA ILE A 97 1.99 3.24 6.97
C ILE A 97 1.22 3.85 8.14
N GLU A 98 1.36 3.30 9.35
CA GLU A 98 0.70 3.80 10.57
C GLU A 98 1.06 5.27 10.86
N TYR A 99 2.32 5.65 10.74
CA TYR A 99 2.77 7.02 10.90
C TYR A 99 2.12 7.96 9.89
N LEU A 100 2.02 7.57 8.61
CA LEU A 100 1.43 8.40 7.57
C LEU A 100 -0.10 8.48 7.68
N GLU A 101 -0.77 7.41 8.08
CA GLU A 101 -2.21 7.42 8.37
C GLU A 101 -2.54 8.42 9.48
N GLY A 102 -1.72 8.49 10.51
CA GLY A 102 -1.91 9.43 11.61
C GLY A 102 -1.58 10.90 11.27
N SER A 103 -0.71 11.15 10.30
CA SER A 103 -0.15 12.50 10.06
C SER A 103 -0.62 13.17 8.77
N ALA A 104 -0.86 12.45 7.70
CA ALA A 104 -1.01 13.00 6.34
C ALA A 104 -2.36 12.69 5.67
N GLY A 105 -3.25 11.93 6.31
CA GLY A 105 -4.50 11.51 5.68
C GLY A 105 -4.27 10.68 4.41
N HIS A 106 -5.20 10.76 3.45
CA HIS A 106 -5.15 10.01 2.19
C HIS A 106 -4.17 10.66 1.19
N SER A 107 -2.88 10.35 1.31
CA SER A 107 -1.86 10.79 0.36
C SER A 107 -1.57 9.71 -0.70
N GLU A 108 -1.13 10.14 -1.89
CA GLU A 108 -0.69 9.22 -2.95
C GLU A 108 0.48 8.35 -2.45
N GLN A 109 1.37 8.92 -1.65
CA GLN A 109 2.49 8.21 -1.02
C GLN A 109 2.01 7.09 -0.10
N LEU A 110 0.99 7.34 0.74
CA LEU A 110 0.39 6.31 1.60
C LEU A 110 -0.21 5.17 0.77
N THR A 111 -0.94 5.51 -0.29
CA THR A 111 -1.51 4.50 -1.20
C THR A 111 -0.43 3.62 -1.84
N LEU A 112 0.68 4.22 -2.26
CA LEU A 112 1.81 3.50 -2.85
C LEU A 112 2.46 2.54 -1.84
N LEU A 113 2.69 2.99 -0.60
CA LEU A 113 3.23 2.14 0.47
C LEU A 113 2.29 0.98 0.82
N LYS A 114 0.98 1.22 0.88
CA LYS A 114 -0.02 0.15 1.08
C LYS A 114 0.03 -0.89 -0.04
N LYS A 115 0.18 -0.45 -1.29
CA LYS A 115 0.34 -1.37 -2.43
C LYS A 115 1.62 -2.20 -2.32
N GLN A 116 2.74 -1.57 -1.97
CA GLN A 116 4.01 -2.27 -1.76
C GLN A 116 3.91 -3.29 -0.61
N TYR A 117 3.36 -2.88 0.53
CA TYR A 117 3.12 -3.75 1.67
C TYR A 117 2.27 -4.97 1.30
N SER A 118 1.15 -4.76 0.62
CA SER A 118 0.27 -5.86 0.19
C SER A 118 0.95 -6.83 -0.77
N LEU A 119 1.80 -6.35 -1.68
CA LEU A 119 2.58 -7.25 -2.56
C LEU A 119 3.56 -8.11 -1.76
N LEU A 120 4.23 -7.53 -0.76
CA LEU A 120 5.13 -8.28 0.12
C LEU A 120 4.37 -9.29 0.98
N GLU A 121 3.19 -8.94 1.51
CA GLU A 121 2.33 -9.87 2.24
C GLU A 121 1.91 -11.06 1.37
N ILE A 122 1.53 -10.82 0.11
CA ILE A 122 1.17 -11.90 -0.83
C ILE A 122 2.38 -12.80 -1.09
N LYS A 123 3.57 -12.22 -1.31
CA LYS A 123 4.81 -12.99 -1.51
C LYS A 123 5.15 -13.81 -0.27
N ASP A 124 5.11 -13.22 0.92
CA ASP A 124 5.35 -13.94 2.17
C ASP A 124 4.34 -15.10 2.36
N TYR A 125 3.07 -14.85 2.11
CA TYR A 125 2.05 -15.91 2.16
C TYR A 125 2.39 -17.08 1.24
N LEU A 126 2.76 -16.83 0.00
CA LEU A 126 3.07 -17.87 -0.97
C LEU A 126 4.33 -18.64 -0.57
N LEU A 127 5.40 -17.96 -0.17
CA LEU A 127 6.63 -18.56 0.31
C LEU A 127 6.38 -19.40 1.55
N MET A 128 5.74 -18.84 2.57
CA MET A 128 5.52 -19.55 3.83
C MET A 128 4.59 -20.76 3.67
N LYS A 129 3.67 -20.70 2.73
CA LYS A 129 2.84 -21.84 2.36
C LYS A 129 3.67 -22.94 1.70
N GLU A 130 4.61 -22.60 0.82
CA GLU A 130 5.52 -23.56 0.20
C GLU A 130 6.46 -24.17 1.23
N VAL A 131 7.08 -23.35 2.08
CA VAL A 131 7.93 -23.80 3.20
C VAL A 131 7.17 -24.75 4.13
N THR A 132 5.94 -24.39 4.49
CA THR A 132 5.08 -25.23 5.34
C THR A 132 4.85 -26.61 4.71
N ASN A 133 4.59 -26.65 3.41
CA ASN A 133 4.35 -27.89 2.68
C ASN A 133 5.64 -28.74 2.56
N ARG A 134 6.76 -28.10 2.25
CA ARG A 134 8.05 -28.77 2.04
C ARG A 134 8.69 -29.25 3.33
N CYS A 135 8.60 -28.43 4.38
CA CYS A 135 9.30 -28.68 5.65
C CYS A 135 8.40 -29.32 6.71
N GLY A 136 7.13 -29.59 6.43
CA GLY A 136 6.21 -30.18 7.41
C GLY A 136 5.95 -29.27 8.61
N GLN A 137 6.25 -27.97 8.52
CA GLN A 137 5.94 -27.01 9.56
C GLN A 137 4.41 -26.85 9.67
N GLN A 138 3.94 -26.65 10.90
CA GLN A 138 2.50 -26.48 11.12
C GLN A 138 2.18 -24.99 11.26
N SER A 139 2.09 -24.27 10.14
CA SER A 139 1.61 -22.89 10.11
C SER A 139 0.14 -22.84 9.72
N VAL A 140 -0.62 -21.96 10.36
CA VAL A 140 -2.01 -21.66 10.02
C VAL A 140 -2.04 -20.30 9.34
N PHE A 141 -2.72 -20.22 8.21
CA PHE A 141 -2.81 -19.00 7.42
C PHE A 141 -4.24 -18.47 7.42
N ILE A 142 -4.40 -17.18 7.69
CA ILE A 142 -5.64 -16.44 7.50
C ILE A 142 -5.35 -15.27 6.54
N LEU A 143 -6.07 -15.22 5.42
CA LEU A 143 -6.13 -14.03 4.57
C LEU A 143 -7.34 -13.24 5.00
N TYR A 144 -7.14 -12.00 5.42
CA TYR A 144 -8.15 -11.10 5.91
C TYR A 144 -8.42 -10.00 4.90
N PHE A 145 -9.65 -9.94 4.38
CA PHE A 145 -10.10 -8.89 3.48
C PHE A 145 -10.97 -7.90 4.22
N TYR A 146 -10.61 -6.62 4.11
CA TYR A 146 -11.27 -5.54 4.82
C TYR A 146 -11.43 -4.30 3.90
N THR A 147 -12.18 -3.32 4.35
CA THR A 147 -12.20 -1.98 3.77
C THR A 147 -12.02 -0.94 4.87
N THR A 148 -11.94 0.34 4.49
CA THR A 148 -11.69 1.44 5.42
C THR A 148 -12.71 1.47 6.56
N SER A 149 -12.28 2.00 7.72
CA SER A 149 -13.12 2.09 8.93
C SER A 149 -14.42 2.87 8.72
N GLU A 150 -14.44 3.84 7.81
CA GLU A 150 -15.62 4.62 7.45
C GLU A 150 -16.73 3.76 6.84
N ASN A 151 -16.33 2.71 6.11
CA ASN A 151 -17.26 1.84 5.40
C ASN A 151 -17.50 0.49 6.12
N CYS A 152 -16.68 0.13 7.11
CA CYS A 152 -16.77 -1.16 7.78
C CYS A 152 -16.28 -1.10 9.24
N SER A 153 -17.19 -0.80 10.16
CA SER A 153 -16.86 -0.82 11.59
C SER A 153 -16.53 -2.22 12.14
N GLU A 154 -17.10 -3.27 11.53
CA GLU A 154 -16.82 -4.66 11.88
C GLU A 154 -15.42 -5.08 11.41
N CYS A 155 -14.89 -4.48 10.34
CA CYS A 155 -13.52 -4.74 9.90
C CYS A 155 -12.52 -4.33 10.97
N VAL A 156 -12.71 -3.17 11.59
CA VAL A 156 -11.81 -2.71 12.67
C VAL A 156 -11.82 -3.69 13.85
N LYS A 157 -13.02 -4.12 14.28
CA LYS A 157 -13.16 -5.11 15.37
C LYS A 157 -12.51 -6.45 15.01
N GLN A 158 -12.67 -6.88 13.76
CA GLN A 158 -12.04 -8.11 13.28
C GLN A 158 -10.51 -8.03 13.29
N GLY A 159 -9.95 -6.88 12.98
CA GLY A 159 -8.51 -6.63 13.08
C GLY A 159 -7.98 -6.87 14.50
N TYR A 160 -8.66 -6.35 15.53
CA TYR A 160 -8.29 -6.59 16.93
C TYR A 160 -8.35 -8.08 17.30
N VAL A 161 -9.44 -8.76 16.92
CA VAL A 161 -9.59 -10.21 17.15
C VAL A 161 -8.44 -11.00 16.51
N LEU A 162 -8.03 -10.63 15.30
CA LEU A 162 -6.92 -11.29 14.61
C LEU A 162 -5.57 -10.99 15.27
N THR A 163 -5.37 -9.80 15.83
CA THR A 163 -4.19 -9.44 16.61
C THR A 163 -4.10 -10.29 17.88
N ASP A 164 -5.17 -10.39 18.68
CA ASP A 164 -5.23 -11.24 19.85
C ASP A 164 -4.94 -12.71 19.52
N LEU A 165 -5.48 -13.19 18.40
CA LEU A 165 -5.22 -14.55 17.94
C LEU A 165 -3.76 -14.78 17.55
N ARG A 166 -3.09 -13.80 16.93
CA ARG A 166 -1.65 -13.90 16.60
C ARG A 166 -0.78 -13.98 17.85
N GLU A 167 -1.12 -13.21 18.88
CA GLU A 167 -0.42 -13.26 20.18
C GLU A 167 -0.62 -14.61 20.87
N LYS A 168 -1.85 -15.13 20.81
CA LYS A 168 -2.22 -16.42 21.44
C LYS A 168 -1.63 -17.62 20.68
N TYR A 169 -1.50 -17.55 19.36
CA TYR A 169 -1.08 -18.63 18.49
C TYR A 169 0.13 -18.22 17.61
N PRO A 170 1.37 -18.39 18.06
CA PRO A 170 2.58 -17.99 17.30
C PRO A 170 2.73 -18.67 15.92
N SER A 171 2.04 -19.80 15.71
CA SER A 171 2.00 -20.46 14.40
C SER A 171 0.96 -19.86 13.43
N LEU A 172 0.14 -18.91 13.90
CA LEU A 172 -0.82 -18.20 13.07
C LEU A 172 -0.14 -17.05 12.32
N ARG A 173 -0.32 -17.03 11.01
CA ARG A 173 0.04 -15.92 10.14
C ARG A 173 -1.22 -15.29 9.56
N VAL A 174 -1.37 -14.00 9.75
CA VAL A 174 -2.49 -13.21 9.23
C VAL A 174 -1.94 -12.24 8.19
N TYR A 175 -2.54 -12.23 7.01
CA TYR A 175 -2.25 -11.33 5.90
C TYR A 175 -3.49 -10.50 5.61
N SER A 176 -3.35 -9.18 5.56
CA SER A 176 -4.47 -8.23 5.58
C SER A 176 -4.53 -7.42 4.29
N PHE A 177 -5.62 -7.55 3.54
CA PHE A 177 -5.78 -6.94 2.23
C PHE A 177 -6.94 -5.95 2.20
N ASP A 178 -6.63 -4.71 1.88
CA ASP A 178 -7.64 -3.68 1.64
C ASP A 178 -8.33 -3.93 0.29
N TYR A 179 -9.63 -4.23 0.35
CA TYR A 179 -10.47 -4.53 -0.82
C TYR A 179 -10.50 -3.36 -1.82
N GLY A 180 -10.43 -2.12 -1.32
CA GLY A 180 -10.49 -0.90 -2.13
C GLY A 180 -9.17 -0.42 -2.73
N LEU A 181 -8.07 -1.15 -2.52
CA LEU A 181 -6.73 -0.65 -2.88
C LEU A 181 -6.42 -0.59 -4.38
N ASN A 182 -7.28 -1.16 -5.25
CA ASN A 182 -7.08 -1.20 -6.72
C ASN A 182 -5.68 -1.73 -7.10
N LEU A 183 -5.34 -2.91 -6.58
CA LEU A 183 -4.10 -3.62 -6.87
C LEU A 183 -4.41 -4.93 -7.59
N PRO A 184 -3.92 -5.17 -8.82
CA PRO A 184 -4.26 -6.37 -9.62
C PRO A 184 -4.02 -7.70 -8.88
N ALA A 185 -3.01 -7.77 -8.02
CA ALA A 185 -2.72 -8.96 -7.21
C ALA A 185 -3.83 -9.23 -6.18
N ILE A 186 -4.34 -8.19 -5.51
CA ILE A 186 -5.47 -8.28 -4.57
C ILE A 186 -6.76 -8.64 -5.33
N GLU A 187 -7.02 -7.99 -6.47
CA GLU A 187 -8.17 -8.30 -7.32
C GLU A 187 -8.18 -9.78 -7.76
N THR A 188 -6.99 -10.32 -8.03
CA THR A 188 -6.83 -11.74 -8.35
C THR A 188 -7.22 -12.62 -7.17
N LEU A 189 -6.78 -12.32 -5.96
CA LEU A 189 -7.17 -13.03 -4.74
C LEU A 189 -8.69 -12.94 -4.49
N ILE A 190 -9.26 -11.73 -4.65
CA ILE A 190 -10.70 -11.48 -4.54
C ILE A 190 -11.49 -12.42 -5.48
N LYS A 191 -11.05 -12.49 -6.74
CA LYS A 191 -11.68 -13.37 -7.75
C LYS A 191 -11.50 -14.85 -7.43
N ILE A 192 -10.30 -15.29 -7.02
CA ILE A 192 -10.01 -16.69 -6.67
C ILE A 192 -10.89 -17.17 -5.52
N TYR A 193 -11.12 -16.32 -4.52
CA TYR A 193 -11.89 -16.68 -3.33
C TYR A 193 -13.35 -16.24 -3.38
N GLY A 194 -13.77 -15.48 -4.39
CA GLY A 194 -15.15 -14.99 -4.54
C GLY A 194 -15.55 -14.02 -3.42
N ILE A 195 -14.63 -13.10 -3.06
CA ILE A 195 -14.89 -12.11 -2.01
C ILE A 195 -15.77 -10.98 -2.58
N GLU A 196 -16.83 -10.63 -1.85
CA GLU A 196 -17.75 -9.55 -2.19
C GLU A 196 -17.61 -8.42 -1.17
N ASP A 197 -17.62 -7.17 -1.60
CA ASP A 197 -17.51 -5.97 -0.77
C ASP A 197 -18.62 -5.88 0.29
N THR A 198 -19.84 -6.27 -0.08
CA THR A 198 -21.01 -6.28 0.79
C THR A 198 -20.95 -7.30 1.93
N LYS A 199 -19.97 -8.21 1.90
CA LYS A 199 -19.78 -9.30 2.85
C LYS A 199 -18.50 -9.18 3.67
N LEU A 200 -17.89 -7.98 3.68
CA LEU A 200 -16.72 -7.70 4.52
C LEU A 200 -17.12 -7.50 6.00
N PRO A 201 -16.23 -7.81 6.94
CA PRO A 201 -14.92 -8.45 6.78
C PRO A 201 -15.03 -9.88 6.27
N ALA A 202 -14.01 -10.34 5.52
CA ALA A 202 -13.97 -11.73 5.06
C ALA A 202 -12.63 -12.38 5.44
N LEU A 203 -12.69 -13.58 5.98
CA LEU A 203 -11.53 -14.38 6.35
C LEU A 203 -11.44 -15.60 5.43
N VAL A 204 -10.24 -15.89 4.94
CA VAL A 204 -9.98 -17.09 4.15
C VAL A 204 -8.95 -17.93 4.87
N SER A 205 -9.30 -19.17 5.18
CA SER A 205 -8.36 -20.17 5.70
C SER A 205 -8.63 -21.53 5.06
N ASN A 206 -7.57 -22.23 4.66
CA ASN A 206 -7.68 -23.53 4.01
C ASN A 206 -8.68 -23.53 2.82
N ARG A 207 -8.68 -22.47 2.02
CA ARG A 207 -9.59 -22.24 0.86
C ARG A 207 -11.07 -22.08 1.24
N LYS A 208 -11.42 -22.03 2.52
CA LYS A 208 -12.78 -21.73 2.97
C LYS A 208 -12.90 -20.24 3.28
N VAL A 209 -14.00 -19.66 2.86
CA VAL A 209 -14.33 -18.24 3.07
C VAL A 209 -15.34 -18.12 4.19
N TYR A 210 -15.07 -17.23 5.13
CA TYR A 210 -15.94 -16.89 6.26
C TYR A 210 -16.20 -15.40 6.21
N THR A 211 -17.44 -14.99 6.02
CA THR A 211 -17.87 -13.60 5.86
C THR A 211 -18.49 -13.05 7.12
N GLY A 212 -18.41 -11.73 7.30
CA GLY A 212 -18.86 -11.03 8.49
C GLY A 212 -17.94 -11.22 9.70
N PHE A 213 -18.16 -10.45 10.73
CA PHE A 213 -17.37 -10.50 11.96
C PHE A 213 -17.41 -11.89 12.62
N ARG A 214 -16.24 -12.32 13.10
CA ARG A 214 -16.06 -13.58 13.85
C ARG A 214 -15.29 -13.33 15.13
N SER A 215 -15.84 -13.80 16.26
CA SER A 215 -15.14 -13.73 17.54
C SER A 215 -13.97 -14.71 17.60
N VAL A 216 -13.12 -14.57 18.64
CA VAL A 216 -11.99 -15.48 18.90
C VAL A 216 -12.49 -16.93 18.98
N GLU A 217 -13.56 -17.19 19.76
CA GLU A 217 -14.12 -18.52 19.97
C GLU A 217 -14.70 -19.12 18.69
N GLU A 218 -15.31 -18.29 17.83
CA GLU A 218 -15.83 -18.74 16.54
C GLU A 218 -14.68 -19.11 15.60
N ILE A 219 -13.63 -18.29 15.51
CA ILE A 219 -12.46 -18.59 14.66
C ILE A 219 -11.77 -19.87 15.15
N GLU A 220 -11.62 -20.07 16.44
CA GLU A 220 -11.06 -21.30 17.02
C GLU A 220 -11.88 -22.56 16.70
N LYS A 221 -13.20 -22.43 16.60
CA LYS A 221 -14.09 -23.53 16.16
C LYS A 221 -14.00 -23.78 14.67
N LEU A 222 -13.92 -22.71 13.86
CA LEU A 222 -13.86 -22.78 12.40
C LEU A 222 -12.50 -23.28 11.89
N ILE A 223 -11.42 -23.02 12.65
CA ILE A 223 -10.02 -23.36 12.32
C ILE A 223 -9.41 -24.16 13.48
N PRO A 224 -9.79 -25.44 13.65
CA PRO A 224 -9.29 -26.27 14.75
C PRO A 224 -7.77 -26.50 14.76
N SER A 225 -7.13 -26.32 13.59
CA SER A 225 -5.67 -26.40 13.46
C SER A 225 -4.91 -25.41 14.32
N LEU A 226 -5.51 -24.26 14.72
CA LEU A 226 -4.93 -23.31 15.66
C LEU A 226 -4.56 -23.97 16.99
N LYS A 227 -5.49 -24.72 17.56
CA LYS A 227 -5.30 -25.43 18.84
C LYS A 227 -4.37 -26.64 18.74
N ALA A 228 -4.40 -27.35 17.61
CA ALA A 228 -3.56 -28.51 17.36
C ALA A 228 -2.07 -28.13 17.30
N THR A 229 -1.75 -26.99 16.68
CA THR A 229 -0.40 -26.48 16.52
C THR A 229 0.17 -25.97 17.84
N SER A 230 -0.64 -25.33 18.68
CA SER A 230 -0.22 -24.83 20.00
C SER A 230 0.20 -25.98 20.94
N LYS A 231 -0.54 -27.08 20.96
CA LYS A 231 -0.21 -28.24 21.81
C LYS A 231 1.10 -28.90 21.42
N LYS A 232 1.46 -28.94 20.14
CA LYS A 232 2.69 -29.60 19.67
C LYS A 232 3.95 -28.79 20.01
N ASN A 233 3.84 -27.46 19.97
CA ASN A 233 4.94 -26.56 20.33
C ASN A 233 5.23 -26.57 21.86
N SER A 234 4.19 -26.70 22.69
CA SER A 234 4.36 -26.84 24.15
C SER A 234 5.02 -28.16 24.55
N VAL A 235 4.81 -29.24 23.82
CA VAL A 235 5.44 -30.55 24.09
C VAL A 235 6.92 -30.56 23.68
N LYS A 236 7.29 -29.81 22.63
CA LYS A 236 8.67 -29.73 22.15
C LYS A 236 9.58 -28.89 23.06
N SER A 237 9.02 -27.91 23.77
CA SER A 237 9.76 -27.05 24.72
C SER A 237 9.99 -27.66 26.11
N ILE A 238 9.40 -28.83 26.41
CA ILE A 238 9.56 -29.55 27.70
C ILE A 238 10.52 -30.72 27.57
N GLY A 239 11.02 -31.02 26.38
CA GLY A 239 11.88 -32.15 26.07
C GLY A 239 13.34 -31.83 25.72
N GLU A 240 13.79 -30.56 25.95
CA GLU A 240 15.22 -30.15 25.85
C GLU A 240 15.84 -29.87 27.21
#